data_0f1d4daac1f4b5eccf22c33b82247e1b
#
_entry.id   0f1d4daac1f4b5eccf22c33b82247e1b
#
_cell.length_a   1.000
_cell.length_b   1.000
_cell.length_c   1.000
_cell.angle_alpha   90.00
_cell.angle_beta   90.00
_cell.angle_gamma   90.00
#
_symmetry.space_group_name_H-M   'P 1'
#
loop_
_entity.id
_entity.type
_entity.pdbx_description
1 polymer ?
#
loop_
_entity_poly.entity_id
_entity_poly.type
_entity_poly.pdbx_seq_one_letter_code
_entity_poly.pdbx_strand_id
1 'polypeptide(L)'
;MSRDIPAYPLDIFTPDAVRNAREIDDALREFAPAVRLHDGTVMIARHEHVTSGLLDWKTFSSTSRPWHDPTSPRPEILLTDDPPRHTQVRKVIADALSPRALERVKSIFEQRAKELLDRLRDQDSVDAVGDVAQAYVFQVLPDILGLPAEGREHMHGFSEMVWATMGPPGELFDQAMQYDYSTVIAWLETQCERSALDPAGIGETIYAAADSGQVTQAEAKLLLQTVLSAGADTTFITMANALRAWALFPDEYVKLRSEPKKVRAAFDESLRWDSPSRMAGRVATRDVEIGDYTVPAGSKVGLMFAAANRDPRYWDAPDDYRLDRDTRHSLGWGYGVHGCVGRVLATMEAQALLGEIVRQVESIELAGPYEPWMTTVGHGPIRQPIKLNFG
;
A
#
# COMPACT_ATOMS: atom_id res chain seq x y z
N MET A 1 -4.41 36.44 12.16
CA MET A 1 -3.75 36.60 10.85
C MET A 1 -3.08 35.27 10.56
N SER A 2 -3.49 34.60 9.48
CA SER A 2 -2.84 33.36 9.02
C SER A 2 -1.39 33.65 8.66
N ARG A 3 -0.51 32.70 8.91
CA ARG A 3 0.92 32.80 8.59
C ARG A 3 1.21 32.18 7.24
N ASP A 4 2.27 32.63 6.58
CA ASP A 4 2.78 31.99 5.38
C ASP A 4 3.32 30.59 5.73
N ILE A 5 3.02 29.60 4.88
CA ILE A 5 3.51 28.25 5.05
C ILE A 5 5.04 28.24 4.94
N PRO A 6 5.78 27.77 5.98
CA PRO A 6 7.23 27.79 5.97
C PRO A 6 7.80 26.85 4.89
N ALA A 7 8.88 27.30 4.24
CA ALA A 7 9.61 26.50 3.29
C ALA A 7 10.42 25.42 4.01
N TYR A 8 10.31 24.16 3.55
CA TYR A 8 11.14 23.07 4.05
C TYR A 8 12.48 23.03 3.31
N PRO A 9 13.61 22.93 4.00
CA PRO A 9 14.92 23.12 3.38
C PRO A 9 15.39 21.94 2.51
N LEU A 10 14.77 20.76 2.65
CA LEU A 10 15.16 19.54 1.95
C LEU A 10 14.16 19.17 0.87
N ASP A 11 14.64 18.62 -0.25
CA ASP A 11 13.83 17.89 -1.18
C ASP A 11 13.65 16.45 -0.69
N ILE A 12 12.44 16.10 -0.29
CA ILE A 12 12.10 14.79 0.29
C ILE A 12 11.93 13.67 -0.77
N PHE A 13 12.07 14.01 -2.05
CA PHE A 13 11.89 13.10 -3.17
C PHE A 13 13.21 12.67 -3.83
N THR A 14 14.34 13.19 -3.37
CA THR A 14 15.66 12.73 -3.83
C THR A 14 15.94 11.29 -3.40
N PRO A 15 16.78 10.54 -4.13
CA PRO A 15 17.16 9.18 -3.72
C PRO A 15 17.69 9.08 -2.29
N ASP A 16 18.52 10.04 -1.85
CA ASP A 16 19.04 10.06 -0.49
C ASP A 16 17.94 10.31 0.55
N ALA A 17 16.99 11.21 0.25
CA ALA A 17 15.86 11.47 1.13
C ALA A 17 14.90 10.26 1.22
N VAL A 18 14.66 9.58 0.12
CA VAL A 18 13.83 8.35 0.10
C VAL A 18 14.51 7.22 0.86
N ARG A 19 15.84 7.07 0.75
CA ARG A 19 16.60 6.09 1.53
C ARG A 19 16.49 6.30 3.04
N ASN A 20 16.36 7.56 3.48
CA ASN A 20 16.21 7.97 4.88
C ASN A 20 14.81 8.53 5.18
N ALA A 21 13.78 8.01 4.47
CA ALA A 21 12.43 8.59 4.49
C ALA A 21 11.85 8.69 5.91
N ARG A 22 12.09 7.68 6.76
CA ARG A 22 11.56 7.67 8.13
C ARG A 22 12.01 8.88 8.95
N GLU A 23 13.31 9.17 8.99
CA GLU A 23 13.88 10.28 9.76
C GLU A 23 13.49 11.63 9.15
N ILE A 24 13.49 11.72 7.82
CA ILE A 24 13.14 12.96 7.12
C ILE A 24 11.66 13.28 7.28
N ASP A 25 10.78 12.30 7.20
CA ASP A 25 9.34 12.47 7.37
C ASP A 25 8.99 12.85 8.81
N ASP A 26 9.68 12.27 9.80
CA ASP A 26 9.55 12.63 11.20
C ASP A 26 10.02 14.08 11.44
N ALA A 27 11.17 14.47 10.88
CA ALA A 27 11.68 15.84 10.97
C ALA A 27 10.73 16.85 10.31
N LEU A 28 10.16 16.52 9.16
CA LEU A 28 9.16 17.34 8.45
C LEU A 28 7.90 17.52 9.31
N ARG A 29 7.39 16.46 9.93
CA ARG A 29 6.22 16.50 10.83
C ARG A 29 6.45 17.43 12.02
N GLU A 30 7.67 17.40 12.60
CA GLU A 30 8.03 18.26 13.74
C GLU A 30 8.25 19.71 13.32
N PHE A 31 8.64 19.98 12.07
CA PHE A 31 8.95 21.30 11.58
C PHE A 31 7.73 22.25 11.64
N ALA A 32 6.60 21.85 11.04
CA ALA A 32 5.34 22.62 11.11
C ALA A 32 4.12 21.74 10.76
N PRO A 33 2.88 22.17 11.10
CA PRO A 33 1.63 21.50 10.68
C PRO A 33 1.46 21.37 9.17
N ALA A 34 1.92 22.38 8.42
CA ALA A 34 2.01 22.40 6.96
C ALA A 34 3.36 22.99 6.56
N VAL A 35 4.03 22.39 5.59
CA VAL A 35 5.31 22.86 5.06
C VAL A 35 5.27 22.92 3.54
N ARG A 36 6.00 23.85 2.93
CA ARG A 36 6.09 24.02 1.49
C ARG A 36 7.41 23.48 0.97
N LEU A 37 7.35 22.56 0.03
CA LEU A 37 8.53 22.07 -0.68
C LEU A 37 8.98 23.07 -1.77
N HIS A 38 10.15 22.84 -2.34
CA HIS A 38 10.75 23.71 -3.37
C HIS A 38 9.91 23.78 -4.68
N ASP A 39 9.15 22.71 -5.00
CA ASP A 39 8.24 22.63 -6.15
C ASP A 39 6.87 23.28 -5.88
N GLY A 40 6.67 23.86 -4.69
CA GLY A 40 5.44 24.48 -4.24
C GLY A 40 4.42 23.51 -3.62
N THR A 41 4.68 22.19 -3.62
CA THR A 41 3.81 21.22 -2.94
C THR A 41 3.77 21.47 -1.44
N VAL A 42 2.57 21.42 -0.86
CA VAL A 42 2.37 21.55 0.59
C VAL A 42 2.28 20.16 1.20
N MET A 43 3.14 19.87 2.17
CA MET A 43 3.13 18.58 2.88
C MET A 43 2.46 18.75 4.25
N ILE A 44 1.62 17.79 4.60
CA ILE A 44 0.90 17.70 5.87
C ILE A 44 1.21 16.33 6.48
N ALA A 45 1.79 16.31 7.70
CA ALA A 45 2.33 15.09 8.29
C ALA A 45 1.81 14.77 9.70
N ARG A 46 1.15 15.71 10.39
CA ARG A 46 0.58 15.47 11.73
C ARG A 46 -0.73 14.68 11.63
N HIS A 47 -0.90 13.71 12.52
CA HIS A 47 -2.02 12.74 12.47
C HIS A 47 -3.39 13.41 12.38
N GLU A 48 -3.68 14.42 13.20
CA GLU A 48 -4.96 15.13 13.21
C GLU A 48 -5.27 15.79 11.86
N HIS A 49 -4.27 16.45 11.26
CA HIS A 49 -4.43 17.19 10.01
C HIS A 49 -4.52 16.26 8.81
N VAL A 50 -3.74 15.17 8.79
CA VAL A 50 -3.84 14.14 7.75
C VAL A 50 -5.21 13.46 7.79
N THR A 51 -5.68 13.09 9.00
CA THR A 51 -7.02 12.50 9.18
C THR A 51 -8.12 13.44 8.71
N SER A 52 -8.06 14.72 9.10
CA SER A 52 -9.02 15.73 8.67
C SER A 52 -9.01 15.93 7.15
N GLY A 53 -7.83 15.96 6.54
CA GLY A 53 -7.67 16.08 5.09
C GLY A 53 -8.24 14.88 4.33
N LEU A 54 -8.08 13.66 4.85
CA LEU A 54 -8.63 12.44 4.25
C LEU A 54 -10.17 12.36 4.37
N LEU A 55 -10.76 12.98 5.39
CA LEU A 55 -12.20 13.05 5.58
C LEU A 55 -12.84 14.12 4.70
N ASP A 56 -12.18 15.25 4.48
CA ASP A 56 -12.69 16.36 3.69
C ASP A 56 -12.28 16.27 2.21
N TRP A 57 -12.73 15.21 1.53
CA TRP A 57 -12.47 15.01 0.10
C TRP A 57 -12.98 16.16 -0.77
N LYS A 58 -13.95 16.97 -0.31
CA LYS A 58 -14.46 18.13 -1.05
C LYS A 58 -13.42 19.25 -1.10
N THR A 59 -12.65 19.42 -0.04
CA THR A 59 -11.54 20.37 0.03
C THR A 59 -10.26 19.77 -0.54
N PHE A 60 -9.97 18.50 -0.26
CA PHE A 60 -8.77 17.79 -0.72
C PHE A 60 -9.14 16.77 -1.81
N SER A 61 -9.33 17.27 -3.02
CA SER A 61 -9.79 16.48 -4.18
C SER A 61 -8.72 15.53 -4.70
N SER A 62 -9.15 14.35 -5.14
CA SER A 62 -8.32 13.36 -5.83
C SER A 62 -8.32 13.55 -7.36
N THR A 63 -9.30 14.27 -7.92
CA THR A 63 -9.52 14.32 -9.38
C THR A 63 -8.45 15.10 -10.14
N SER A 64 -7.81 16.08 -9.50
CA SER A 64 -6.82 16.94 -10.15
C SER A 64 -5.39 16.37 -10.16
N ARG A 65 -5.16 15.21 -9.54
CA ARG A 65 -3.91 14.45 -9.56
C ARG A 65 -2.65 15.32 -9.46
N PRO A 66 -2.13 15.67 -8.29
CA PRO A 66 -1.11 16.71 -8.14
C PRO A 66 0.20 16.44 -8.91
N TRP A 67 0.55 15.17 -9.11
CA TRP A 67 1.78 14.76 -9.80
C TRP A 67 1.54 14.00 -11.10
N HIS A 68 0.28 13.86 -11.51
CA HIS A 68 -0.04 13.10 -12.71
C HIS A 68 0.45 13.84 -13.98
N ASP A 69 1.12 13.09 -14.85
CA ASP A 69 1.38 13.52 -16.21
C ASP A 69 0.07 13.42 -17.03
N PRO A 70 -0.48 14.57 -17.50
CA PRO A 70 -1.70 14.56 -18.28
C PRO A 70 -1.53 13.86 -19.64
N THR A 71 -0.29 13.60 -20.06
CA THR A 71 0.03 12.86 -21.28
C THR A 71 0.15 11.35 -21.08
N SER A 72 0.04 10.87 -19.82
CA SER A 72 0.06 9.44 -19.51
C SER A 72 -1.04 8.71 -20.30
N PRO A 73 -0.70 7.71 -21.10
CA PRO A 73 -1.67 6.97 -21.91
C PRO A 73 -2.59 6.09 -21.07
N ARG A 74 -2.29 5.92 -19.79
CA ARG A 74 -3.06 5.06 -18.91
C ARG A 74 -4.13 5.84 -18.16
N PRO A 75 -5.42 5.61 -18.47
CA PRO A 75 -6.49 6.13 -17.66
C PRO A 75 -6.45 5.47 -16.27
N GLU A 76 -6.67 6.25 -15.24
CA GLU A 76 -6.83 5.74 -13.88
C GLU A 76 -8.28 5.87 -13.46
N ILE A 77 -8.71 4.98 -12.60
CA ILE A 77 -10.08 4.90 -12.11
C ILE A 77 -10.06 4.65 -10.60
N LEU A 78 -11.06 5.06 -9.88
CA LEU A 78 -11.25 4.88 -8.46
C LEU A 78 -10.34 5.76 -7.59
N LEU A 79 -9.01 5.60 -7.70
CA LEU A 79 -8.05 6.34 -6.86
C LEU A 79 -8.03 7.84 -7.18
N THR A 80 -8.40 8.19 -8.38
CA THR A 80 -8.38 9.55 -8.94
C THR A 80 -9.78 10.12 -9.16
N ASP A 81 -10.79 9.48 -8.63
CA ASP A 81 -12.17 9.94 -8.69
C ASP A 81 -12.62 10.53 -7.34
N ASP A 82 -13.49 11.52 -7.38
CA ASP A 82 -14.27 11.99 -6.23
C ASP A 82 -15.72 11.49 -6.33
N PRO A 83 -16.48 11.45 -5.21
CA PRO A 83 -17.91 11.19 -5.27
C PRO A 83 -18.66 12.22 -6.17
N PRO A 84 -19.69 11.84 -6.96
CA PRO A 84 -20.38 10.53 -6.91
C PRO A 84 -19.71 9.42 -7.74
N ARG A 85 -18.82 9.73 -8.70
CA ARG A 85 -18.19 8.73 -9.57
C ARG A 85 -17.39 7.70 -8.77
N HIS A 86 -16.53 8.16 -7.85
CA HIS A 86 -15.82 7.31 -6.92
C HIS A 86 -16.74 6.27 -6.25
N THR A 87 -17.89 6.72 -5.72
CA THR A 87 -18.82 5.84 -5.00
C THR A 87 -19.37 4.73 -5.89
N GLN A 88 -19.71 5.07 -7.15
CA GLN A 88 -20.23 4.10 -8.13
C GLN A 88 -19.19 3.02 -8.44
N VAL A 89 -17.99 3.45 -8.77
CA VAL A 89 -16.89 2.54 -9.17
C VAL A 89 -16.42 1.69 -8.00
N ARG A 90 -16.28 2.33 -6.82
CA ARG A 90 -15.90 1.65 -5.57
C ARG A 90 -16.84 0.51 -5.22
N LYS A 91 -18.14 0.68 -5.47
CA LYS A 91 -19.14 -0.36 -5.18
C LYS A 91 -18.83 -1.67 -5.95
N VAL A 92 -18.41 -1.58 -7.20
CA VAL A 92 -18.07 -2.77 -8.01
C VAL A 92 -16.96 -3.57 -7.34
N ILE A 93 -15.89 -2.89 -6.91
CA ILE A 93 -14.77 -3.56 -6.22
C ILE A 93 -15.20 -4.07 -4.84
N ALA A 94 -15.98 -3.30 -4.08
CA ALA A 94 -16.45 -3.71 -2.76
C ALA A 94 -17.35 -4.97 -2.83
N ASP A 95 -18.16 -5.10 -3.86
CA ASP A 95 -18.99 -6.29 -4.10
C ASP A 95 -18.11 -7.51 -4.47
N ALA A 96 -17.10 -7.32 -5.35
CA ALA A 96 -16.16 -8.36 -5.76
C ALA A 96 -15.27 -8.83 -4.60
N LEU A 97 -14.84 -7.93 -3.72
CA LEU A 97 -14.00 -8.21 -2.54
C LEU A 97 -14.82 -8.37 -1.24
N SER A 98 -16.13 -8.63 -1.36
CA SER A 98 -16.95 -8.86 -0.18
C SER A 98 -16.51 -10.13 0.58
N PRO A 99 -16.72 -10.20 1.92
CA PRO A 99 -16.38 -11.40 2.69
C PRO A 99 -16.99 -12.68 2.12
N ARG A 100 -18.21 -12.58 1.58
CA ARG A 100 -18.90 -13.73 0.95
C ARG A 100 -18.22 -14.18 -0.35
N ALA A 101 -17.71 -13.24 -1.15
CA ALA A 101 -16.99 -13.57 -2.37
C ALA A 101 -15.64 -14.24 -2.06
N LEU A 102 -14.91 -13.67 -1.10
CA LEU A 102 -13.59 -14.14 -0.70
C LEU A 102 -13.62 -15.48 0.06
N GLU A 103 -14.68 -15.79 0.80
CA GLU A 103 -14.81 -17.10 1.47
C GLU A 103 -14.73 -18.27 0.49
N ARG A 104 -15.19 -18.08 -0.77
CA ARG A 104 -15.12 -19.12 -1.82
C ARG A 104 -13.71 -19.48 -2.25
N VAL A 105 -12.77 -18.53 -2.10
CA VAL A 105 -11.37 -18.70 -2.52
C VAL A 105 -10.41 -18.83 -1.32
N LYS A 106 -10.93 -18.90 -0.11
CA LYS A 106 -10.15 -18.96 1.14
C LYS A 106 -9.16 -20.13 1.18
N SER A 107 -9.54 -21.29 0.68
CA SER A 107 -8.66 -22.45 0.65
C SER A 107 -7.38 -22.22 -0.18
N ILE A 108 -7.43 -21.32 -1.17
CA ILE A 108 -6.25 -20.95 -1.97
C ILE A 108 -5.20 -20.27 -1.06
N PHE A 109 -5.64 -19.35 -0.20
CA PHE A 109 -4.75 -18.66 0.74
C PHE A 109 -3.99 -19.64 1.65
N GLU A 110 -4.75 -20.56 2.28
CA GLU A 110 -4.21 -21.52 3.24
C GLU A 110 -3.27 -22.54 2.56
N GLN A 111 -3.67 -23.03 1.39
CA GLN A 111 -2.86 -23.99 0.63
C GLN A 111 -1.53 -23.35 0.20
N ARG A 112 -1.55 -22.15 -0.40
CA ARG A 112 -0.35 -21.47 -0.87
C ARG A 112 0.59 -21.09 0.27
N ALA A 113 0.06 -20.69 1.43
CA ALA A 113 0.87 -20.42 2.61
C ALA A 113 1.64 -21.67 3.08
N LYS A 114 0.95 -22.81 3.15
CA LYS A 114 1.57 -24.08 3.53
C LYS A 114 2.64 -24.52 2.53
N GLU A 115 2.31 -24.53 1.23
CA GLU A 115 3.25 -24.89 0.16
C GLU A 115 4.51 -24.03 0.18
N LEU A 116 4.36 -22.74 0.47
CA LEU A 116 5.48 -21.83 0.59
C LEU A 116 6.37 -22.21 1.78
N LEU A 117 5.81 -22.36 2.97
CA LEU A 117 6.60 -22.66 4.18
C LEU A 117 7.28 -24.02 4.09
N ASP A 118 6.65 -25.02 3.47
CA ASP A 118 7.26 -26.33 3.22
C ASP A 118 8.54 -26.20 2.35
N ARG A 119 8.55 -25.26 1.38
CA ARG A 119 9.76 -24.97 0.56
C ARG A 119 10.86 -24.21 1.30
N LEU A 120 10.49 -23.37 2.27
CA LEU A 120 11.44 -22.53 2.99
C LEU A 120 12.09 -23.24 4.18
N ARG A 121 11.53 -24.36 4.62
CA ARG A 121 11.92 -25.06 5.86
C ARG A 121 13.41 -25.40 5.97
N ASP A 122 14.02 -25.81 4.87
CA ASP A 122 15.39 -26.28 4.83
C ASP A 122 16.40 -25.18 4.39
N GLN A 123 15.97 -23.92 4.34
CA GLN A 123 16.81 -22.79 3.97
C GLN A 123 17.45 -22.14 5.20
N ASP A 124 18.77 -21.88 5.14
CA ASP A 124 19.49 -21.24 6.24
C ASP A 124 19.06 -19.79 6.49
N SER A 125 18.72 -19.08 5.43
CA SER A 125 18.18 -17.72 5.45
C SER A 125 17.35 -17.48 4.21
N VAL A 126 16.35 -16.59 4.34
CA VAL A 126 15.44 -16.22 3.26
C VAL A 126 15.27 -14.70 3.22
N ASP A 127 14.86 -14.17 2.08
CA ASP A 127 14.44 -12.78 2.00
C ASP A 127 12.95 -12.65 2.38
N ALA A 128 12.67 -11.91 3.44
CA ALA A 128 11.29 -11.66 3.90
C ALA A 128 10.40 -11.04 2.81
N VAL A 129 11.00 -10.29 1.88
CA VAL A 129 10.30 -9.70 0.74
C VAL A 129 10.16 -10.73 -0.38
N GLY A 130 11.26 -11.03 -1.09
CA GLY A 130 11.24 -11.81 -2.32
C GLY A 130 10.82 -13.27 -2.11
N ASP A 131 11.43 -13.94 -1.12
CA ASP A 131 11.22 -15.38 -0.93
C ASP A 131 9.95 -15.71 -0.15
N VAL A 132 9.48 -14.79 0.72
CA VAL A 132 8.33 -15.03 1.58
C VAL A 132 7.10 -14.26 1.11
N ALA A 133 7.05 -12.95 1.34
CA ALA A 133 5.82 -12.19 1.19
C ALA A 133 5.42 -12.00 -0.29
N GLN A 134 6.34 -11.58 -1.15
CA GLN A 134 6.09 -11.39 -2.57
C GLN A 134 5.81 -12.72 -3.28
N ALA A 135 6.62 -13.77 -2.99
CA ALA A 135 6.41 -15.10 -3.55
C ALA A 135 5.01 -15.66 -3.23
N TYR A 136 4.46 -15.33 -2.06
CA TYR A 136 3.11 -15.68 -1.67
C TYR A 136 2.07 -14.86 -2.44
N VAL A 137 2.13 -13.53 -2.35
CA VAL A 137 1.11 -12.64 -2.91
C VAL A 137 1.04 -12.76 -4.43
N PHE A 138 2.18 -12.91 -5.12
CA PHE A 138 2.23 -13.04 -6.59
C PHE A 138 1.69 -14.39 -7.11
N GLN A 139 1.48 -15.36 -6.24
CA GLN A 139 0.72 -16.57 -6.58
C GLN A 139 -0.75 -16.42 -6.23
N VAL A 140 -1.05 -15.97 -5.02
CA VAL A 140 -2.40 -15.92 -4.46
C VAL A 140 -3.28 -14.90 -5.18
N LEU A 141 -2.82 -13.67 -5.34
CA LEU A 141 -3.64 -12.60 -5.91
C LEU A 141 -4.10 -12.88 -7.34
N PRO A 142 -3.22 -13.31 -8.28
CA PRO A 142 -3.68 -13.72 -9.61
C PRO A 142 -4.61 -14.93 -9.59
N ASP A 143 -4.35 -15.93 -8.74
CA ASP A 143 -5.19 -17.12 -8.63
C ASP A 143 -6.63 -16.74 -8.24
N ILE A 144 -6.81 -15.88 -7.24
CA ILE A 144 -8.14 -15.46 -6.81
C ILE A 144 -8.84 -14.53 -7.80
N LEU A 145 -8.07 -13.74 -8.56
CA LEU A 145 -8.61 -12.89 -9.64
C LEU A 145 -9.03 -13.72 -10.86
N GLY A 146 -8.49 -14.93 -10.99
CA GLY A 146 -8.70 -15.79 -12.15
C GLY A 146 -7.73 -15.50 -13.30
N LEU A 147 -6.60 -14.86 -13.05
CA LEU A 147 -5.58 -14.56 -14.06
C LEU A 147 -4.81 -15.83 -14.44
N PRO A 148 -4.48 -16.03 -15.73
CA PRO A 148 -3.64 -17.14 -16.18
C PRO A 148 -2.28 -17.18 -15.48
N ALA A 149 -1.61 -18.34 -15.54
CA ALA A 149 -0.29 -18.50 -14.96
C ALA A 149 0.82 -17.83 -15.80
N GLU A 150 0.60 -17.73 -17.11
CA GLU A 150 1.58 -17.15 -18.04
C GLU A 150 1.76 -15.66 -17.79
N GLY A 151 3.03 -15.24 -17.76
CA GLY A 151 3.42 -13.84 -17.68
C GLY A 151 3.30 -13.23 -16.30
N ARG A 152 3.05 -13.99 -15.23
CA ARG A 152 3.02 -13.47 -13.86
C ARG A 152 4.32 -12.85 -13.40
N GLU A 153 5.44 -13.18 -14.05
CA GLU A 153 6.73 -12.51 -13.87
C GLU A 153 6.68 -11.02 -14.19
N HIS A 154 5.72 -10.57 -15.01
CA HIS A 154 5.51 -9.15 -15.31
C HIS A 154 4.84 -8.36 -14.17
N MET A 155 4.31 -9.04 -13.14
CA MET A 155 3.64 -8.38 -12.01
C MET A 155 4.57 -7.39 -11.28
N HIS A 156 5.82 -7.75 -11.09
CA HIS A 156 6.80 -6.85 -10.46
C HIS A 156 6.99 -5.57 -11.27
N GLY A 157 7.27 -5.70 -12.58
CA GLY A 157 7.39 -4.54 -13.46
C GLY A 157 6.13 -3.70 -13.55
N PHE A 158 4.95 -4.33 -13.50
CA PHE A 158 3.68 -3.61 -13.44
C PHE A 158 3.57 -2.75 -12.19
N SER A 159 3.91 -3.31 -11.08
CA SER A 159 3.91 -2.66 -9.79
C SER A 159 4.85 -1.45 -9.76
N GLU A 160 6.10 -1.64 -10.16
CA GLU A 160 7.08 -0.53 -10.26
C GLU A 160 6.59 0.60 -11.16
N MET A 161 6.03 0.27 -12.32
CA MET A 161 5.44 1.26 -13.23
C MET A 161 4.34 2.09 -12.55
N VAL A 162 3.44 1.44 -11.81
CA VAL A 162 2.33 2.14 -11.14
C VAL A 162 2.87 3.08 -10.07
N TRP A 163 3.75 2.61 -9.20
CA TRP A 163 4.29 3.43 -8.11
C TRP A 163 5.16 4.60 -8.60
N ALA A 164 5.94 4.38 -9.65
CA ALA A 164 6.71 5.45 -10.27
C ALA A 164 5.81 6.57 -10.81
N THR A 165 4.71 6.21 -11.47
CA THR A 165 3.77 7.17 -12.08
C THR A 165 2.83 7.85 -11.08
N MET A 166 2.75 7.38 -9.84
CA MET A 166 1.95 8.01 -8.78
C MET A 166 2.69 9.13 -8.05
N GLY A 167 4.01 9.20 -8.16
CA GLY A 167 4.86 10.18 -7.49
C GLY A 167 5.15 11.43 -8.32
N PRO A 168 5.82 12.43 -7.71
CA PRO A 168 6.27 13.61 -8.42
C PRO A 168 7.36 13.26 -9.45
N PRO A 169 7.46 14.01 -10.57
CA PRO A 169 8.59 13.89 -11.48
C PRO A 169 9.90 14.22 -10.75
N GLY A 170 10.99 13.58 -11.17
CA GLY A 170 12.32 13.74 -10.58
C GLY A 170 13.20 12.54 -10.85
N GLU A 171 14.37 12.47 -10.21
CA GLU A 171 15.39 11.46 -10.51
C GLU A 171 14.88 10.02 -10.40
N LEU A 172 14.11 9.68 -9.35
CA LEU A 172 13.55 8.33 -9.19
C LEU A 172 12.50 8.01 -10.25
N PHE A 173 11.67 8.97 -10.64
CA PHE A 173 10.74 8.82 -11.75
C PHE A 173 11.50 8.59 -13.07
N ASP A 174 12.52 9.42 -13.36
CA ASP A 174 13.32 9.30 -14.58
C ASP A 174 14.06 7.96 -14.66
N GLN A 175 14.60 7.46 -13.53
CA GLN A 175 15.21 6.15 -13.46
C GLN A 175 14.21 5.03 -13.75
N ALA A 176 13.02 5.08 -13.16
CA ALA A 176 11.98 4.10 -13.41
C ALA A 176 11.51 4.11 -14.86
N MET A 177 11.39 5.29 -15.49
CA MET A 177 10.96 5.43 -16.89
C MET A 177 12.01 5.00 -17.91
N GLN A 178 13.26 4.68 -17.50
CA GLN A 178 14.25 4.05 -18.38
C GLN A 178 13.96 2.56 -18.64
N TYR A 179 13.13 1.93 -17.81
CA TYR A 179 12.72 0.55 -18.04
C TYR A 179 11.71 0.45 -19.17
N ASP A 180 11.86 -0.54 -20.05
CA ASP A 180 10.90 -0.79 -21.14
C ASP A 180 9.68 -1.57 -20.61
N TYR A 181 8.60 -0.87 -20.34
CA TYR A 181 7.34 -1.47 -19.87
C TYR A 181 6.46 -2.03 -21.00
N SER A 182 6.92 -2.05 -22.25
CA SER A 182 6.08 -2.49 -23.39
C SER A 182 5.56 -3.91 -23.24
N THR A 183 6.39 -4.84 -22.74
CA THR A 183 6.00 -6.24 -22.47
C THR A 183 5.01 -6.34 -21.30
N VAL A 184 5.20 -5.53 -20.28
CA VAL A 184 4.28 -5.45 -19.11
C VAL A 184 2.91 -4.97 -19.55
N ILE A 185 2.87 -3.90 -20.36
CA ILE A 185 1.62 -3.32 -20.88
C ILE A 185 0.91 -4.34 -21.77
N ALA A 186 1.64 -5.00 -22.71
CA ALA A 186 1.08 -6.03 -23.58
C ALA A 186 0.50 -7.20 -22.78
N TRP A 187 1.19 -7.63 -21.71
CA TRP A 187 0.70 -8.65 -20.80
C TRP A 187 -0.59 -8.23 -20.11
N LEU A 188 -0.66 -7.03 -19.52
CA LEU A 188 -1.86 -6.49 -18.88
C LEU A 188 -3.04 -6.41 -19.86
N GLU A 189 -2.78 -5.93 -21.09
CA GLU A 189 -3.81 -5.79 -22.13
C GLU A 189 -4.42 -7.13 -22.53
N THR A 190 -3.65 -8.21 -22.51
CA THR A 190 -4.11 -9.54 -22.91
C THR A 190 -4.66 -10.35 -21.73
N GLN A 191 -3.96 -10.35 -20.58
CA GLN A 191 -4.31 -11.26 -19.47
C GLN A 191 -5.44 -10.71 -18.59
N CYS A 192 -5.69 -9.39 -18.63
CA CYS A 192 -6.84 -8.80 -17.96
C CYS A 192 -8.11 -8.75 -18.84
N GLU A 193 -8.10 -9.29 -20.06
CA GLU A 193 -9.32 -9.47 -20.84
C GLU A 193 -10.21 -10.56 -20.22
N ARG A 194 -11.54 -10.34 -20.23
CA ARG A 194 -12.50 -11.29 -19.65
C ARG A 194 -12.33 -12.73 -20.21
N SER A 195 -12.05 -12.84 -21.52
CA SER A 195 -11.86 -14.12 -22.19
C SER A 195 -10.63 -14.92 -21.73
N ALA A 196 -9.66 -14.25 -21.08
CA ALA A 196 -8.47 -14.88 -20.52
C ALA A 196 -8.68 -15.35 -19.07
N LEU A 197 -9.70 -14.84 -18.36
CA LEU A 197 -9.92 -15.13 -16.96
C LEU A 197 -10.58 -16.50 -16.74
N ASP A 198 -10.20 -17.16 -15.65
CA ASP A 198 -10.99 -18.24 -15.08
C ASP A 198 -12.33 -17.66 -14.55
N PRO A 199 -13.48 -18.15 -15.05
CA PRO A 199 -14.78 -17.66 -14.62
C PRO A 199 -15.10 -17.96 -13.14
N ALA A 200 -14.34 -18.83 -12.47
CA ALA A 200 -14.45 -19.07 -11.04
C ALA A 200 -13.75 -17.96 -10.20
N GLY A 201 -12.87 -17.17 -10.80
CA GLY A 201 -12.16 -16.06 -10.15
C GLY A 201 -13.08 -14.88 -9.84
N ILE A 202 -12.65 -14.04 -8.88
CA ILE A 202 -13.41 -12.84 -8.51
C ILE A 202 -13.38 -11.75 -9.60
N GLY A 203 -12.43 -11.81 -10.55
CA GLY A 203 -12.40 -10.93 -11.73
C GLY A 203 -13.67 -10.98 -12.56
N GLU A 204 -14.30 -12.17 -12.66
CA GLU A 204 -15.59 -12.33 -13.34
C GLU A 204 -16.71 -11.48 -12.68
N THR A 205 -16.67 -11.32 -11.36
CA THR A 205 -17.65 -10.45 -10.65
C THR A 205 -17.51 -8.98 -11.07
N ILE A 206 -16.29 -8.53 -11.36
CA ILE A 206 -16.03 -7.16 -11.85
C ILE A 206 -16.61 -7.00 -13.27
N TYR A 207 -16.41 -7.98 -14.15
CA TYR A 207 -16.97 -7.96 -15.51
C TYR A 207 -18.50 -8.12 -15.53
N ALA A 208 -19.08 -8.89 -14.62
CA ALA A 208 -20.54 -8.98 -14.47
C ALA A 208 -21.20 -7.64 -14.09
N ALA A 209 -20.46 -6.76 -13.38
CA ALA A 209 -20.93 -5.39 -13.14
C ALA A 209 -21.00 -4.56 -14.43
N ALA A 210 -20.13 -4.83 -15.42
CA ALA A 210 -20.22 -4.21 -16.73
C ALA A 210 -21.42 -4.72 -17.54
N ASP A 211 -21.74 -6.01 -17.47
CA ASP A 211 -22.93 -6.58 -18.11
C ASP A 211 -24.23 -5.97 -17.56
N SER A 212 -24.25 -5.61 -16.29
CA SER A 212 -25.38 -4.94 -15.65
C SER A 212 -25.40 -3.40 -15.85
N GLY A 213 -24.43 -2.85 -16.58
CA GLY A 213 -24.35 -1.42 -16.92
C GLY A 213 -23.88 -0.51 -15.76
N GLN A 214 -23.29 -1.08 -14.69
CA GLN A 214 -22.75 -0.27 -13.59
C GLN A 214 -21.45 0.44 -14.00
N VAL A 215 -20.65 -0.21 -14.84
CA VAL A 215 -19.43 0.31 -15.47
C VAL A 215 -19.37 -0.18 -16.92
N THR A 216 -18.48 0.36 -17.73
CA THR A 216 -18.20 -0.17 -19.08
C THR A 216 -17.27 -1.37 -19.04
N GLN A 217 -17.16 -2.14 -20.14
CA GLN A 217 -16.20 -3.26 -20.24
C GLN A 217 -14.74 -2.78 -20.08
N ALA A 218 -14.42 -1.62 -20.66
CA ALA A 218 -13.09 -1.01 -20.51
C ALA A 218 -12.80 -0.60 -19.05
N GLU A 219 -13.79 -0.07 -18.35
CA GLU A 219 -13.65 0.27 -16.93
C GLU A 219 -13.54 -0.98 -16.05
N ALA A 220 -14.24 -2.07 -16.36
CA ALA A 220 -14.10 -3.34 -15.65
C ALA A 220 -12.67 -3.87 -15.76
N LYS A 221 -12.06 -3.81 -16.94
CA LYS A 221 -10.65 -4.17 -17.16
C LYS A 221 -9.71 -3.30 -16.33
N LEU A 222 -9.90 -1.98 -16.35
CA LEU A 222 -9.10 -1.05 -15.53
C LEU A 222 -9.26 -1.30 -14.03
N LEU A 223 -10.46 -1.64 -13.57
CA LEU A 223 -10.72 -2.00 -12.18
C LEU A 223 -10.00 -3.29 -11.77
N LEU A 224 -10.00 -4.30 -12.65
CA LEU A 224 -9.23 -5.53 -12.43
C LEU A 224 -7.73 -5.23 -12.31
N GLN A 225 -7.17 -4.43 -13.22
CA GLN A 225 -5.79 -3.97 -13.16
C GLN A 225 -5.48 -3.16 -11.91
N THR A 226 -6.45 -2.34 -11.45
CA THR A 226 -6.32 -1.56 -10.20
C THR A 226 -6.26 -2.48 -8.98
N VAL A 227 -7.10 -3.52 -8.92
CA VAL A 227 -7.04 -4.51 -7.83
C VAL A 227 -5.71 -5.26 -7.85
N LEU A 228 -5.22 -5.64 -9.04
CA LEU A 228 -3.95 -6.34 -9.20
C LEU A 228 -2.76 -5.50 -8.70
N SER A 229 -2.66 -4.23 -9.08
CA SER A 229 -1.56 -3.37 -8.63
C SER A 229 -1.68 -2.99 -7.15
N ALA A 230 -2.83 -2.48 -6.72
CA ALA A 230 -3.01 -1.99 -5.35
C ALA A 230 -2.97 -3.12 -4.30
N GLY A 231 -3.38 -4.32 -4.67
CA GLY A 231 -3.40 -5.49 -3.79
C GLY A 231 -2.06 -6.20 -3.65
N ALA A 232 -1.13 -6.02 -4.59
CA ALA A 232 0.14 -6.72 -4.58
C ALA A 232 1.12 -6.11 -3.56
N ASP A 233 1.68 -4.95 -3.87
CA ASP A 233 2.83 -4.41 -3.14
C ASP A 233 2.53 -4.02 -1.71
N THR A 234 1.44 -3.31 -1.49
CA THR A 234 1.06 -2.89 -0.14
C THR A 234 0.91 -4.08 0.80
N THR A 235 0.41 -5.20 0.28
CA THR A 235 0.18 -6.42 1.05
C THR A 235 1.50 -7.13 1.35
N PHE A 236 2.35 -7.40 0.34
CA PHE A 236 3.59 -8.10 0.61
C PHE A 236 4.57 -7.25 1.43
N ILE A 237 4.66 -5.93 1.20
CA ILE A 237 5.51 -5.04 2.01
C ILE A 237 5.06 -5.06 3.47
N THR A 238 3.74 -5.01 3.73
CA THR A 238 3.23 -5.07 5.11
C THR A 238 3.54 -6.40 5.78
N MET A 239 3.45 -7.53 5.04
CA MET A 239 3.84 -8.84 5.57
C MET A 239 5.34 -8.91 5.85
N ALA A 240 6.20 -8.40 4.96
CA ALA A 240 7.64 -8.31 5.17
C ALA A 240 7.99 -7.41 6.37
N ASN A 241 7.29 -6.28 6.52
CA ASN A 241 7.40 -5.41 7.70
C ASN A 241 6.98 -6.12 8.99
N ALA A 242 5.96 -6.98 8.95
CA ALA A 242 5.59 -7.81 10.10
C ALA A 242 6.75 -8.76 10.50
N LEU A 243 7.32 -9.47 9.54
CA LEU A 243 8.45 -10.38 9.79
C LEU A 243 9.67 -9.63 10.35
N ARG A 244 9.98 -8.46 9.76
CA ARG A 244 11.05 -7.58 10.27
C ARG A 244 10.76 -7.09 11.68
N ALA A 245 9.54 -6.66 11.95
CA ALA A 245 9.14 -6.21 13.29
C ALA A 245 9.26 -7.34 14.32
N TRP A 246 8.86 -8.57 13.99
CA TRP A 246 8.96 -9.71 14.88
C TRP A 246 10.42 -10.13 15.17
N ALA A 247 11.33 -9.91 14.22
CA ALA A 247 12.77 -10.08 14.46
C ALA A 247 13.36 -8.97 15.35
N LEU A 248 12.87 -7.73 15.23
CA LEU A 248 13.32 -6.58 16.03
C LEU A 248 12.68 -6.55 17.44
N PHE A 249 11.47 -7.08 17.60
CA PHE A 249 10.70 -7.12 18.84
C PHE A 249 10.34 -8.56 19.20
N PRO A 250 11.32 -9.42 19.54
CA PRO A 250 11.10 -10.85 19.72
C PRO A 250 10.11 -11.17 20.86
N ASP A 251 10.03 -10.33 21.90
CA ASP A 251 9.05 -10.51 22.98
C ASP A 251 7.61 -10.35 22.47
N GLU A 252 7.36 -9.47 21.51
CA GLU A 252 6.05 -9.31 20.88
C GLU A 252 5.71 -10.53 20.00
N TYR A 253 6.72 -11.11 19.34
CA TYR A 253 6.54 -12.36 18.59
C TYR A 253 6.23 -13.55 19.51
N VAL A 254 6.91 -13.68 20.65
CA VAL A 254 6.58 -14.70 21.67
C VAL A 254 5.15 -14.55 22.18
N LYS A 255 4.69 -13.33 22.46
CA LYS A 255 3.29 -13.06 22.81
C LYS A 255 2.32 -13.48 21.69
N LEU A 256 2.65 -13.14 20.43
CA LEU A 256 1.83 -13.51 19.28
C LEU A 256 1.73 -15.03 19.13
N ARG A 257 2.82 -15.77 19.31
CA ARG A 257 2.82 -17.24 19.28
C ARG A 257 1.93 -17.84 20.39
N SER A 258 1.88 -17.21 21.54
CA SER A 258 0.98 -17.64 22.64
C SER A 258 -0.49 -17.30 22.37
N GLU A 259 -0.77 -16.32 21.51
CA GLU A 259 -2.11 -15.86 21.13
C GLU A 259 -2.29 -15.77 19.61
N PRO A 260 -2.23 -16.89 18.84
CA PRO A 260 -2.25 -16.85 17.36
C PRO A 260 -3.47 -16.14 16.75
N LYS A 261 -4.57 -16.06 17.47
CA LYS A 261 -5.77 -15.29 17.06
C LYS A 261 -5.51 -13.80 16.87
N LYS A 262 -4.40 -13.28 17.41
CA LYS A 262 -3.98 -11.86 17.26
C LYS A 262 -3.19 -11.58 15.97
N VAL A 263 -2.99 -12.53 15.07
CA VAL A 263 -2.28 -12.30 13.76
C VAL A 263 -2.86 -11.11 13.01
N ARG A 264 -4.17 -10.93 13.02
CA ARG A 264 -4.79 -9.74 12.42
C ARG A 264 -4.34 -8.44 13.10
N ALA A 265 -4.33 -8.40 14.43
CA ALA A 265 -3.88 -7.20 15.17
C ALA A 265 -2.39 -6.93 14.90
N ALA A 266 -1.57 -7.98 14.81
CA ALA A 266 -0.17 -7.87 14.43
C ALA A 266 0.00 -7.28 13.03
N PHE A 267 -0.80 -7.70 12.06
CA PHE A 267 -0.78 -7.14 10.70
C PHE A 267 -1.24 -5.67 10.68
N ASP A 268 -2.31 -5.31 11.40
CA ASP A 268 -2.78 -3.93 11.52
C ASP A 268 -1.71 -3.04 12.22
N GLU A 269 -0.97 -3.56 13.22
CA GLU A 269 0.16 -2.83 13.84
C GLU A 269 1.35 -2.68 12.88
N SER A 270 1.63 -3.68 12.04
CA SER A 270 2.69 -3.57 11.01
C SER A 270 2.38 -2.46 10.01
N LEU A 271 1.11 -2.31 9.61
CA LEU A 271 0.64 -1.20 8.77
C LEU A 271 0.82 0.16 9.43
N ARG A 272 0.64 0.27 10.75
CA ARG A 272 0.89 1.51 11.48
C ARG A 272 2.40 1.76 11.63
N TRP A 273 3.14 0.75 12.08
CA TRP A 273 4.56 0.89 12.47
C TRP A 273 5.45 1.24 11.29
N ASP A 274 5.16 0.65 10.11
CA ASP A 274 5.89 0.90 8.87
C ASP A 274 4.93 0.83 7.67
N SER A 275 4.24 1.95 7.39
CA SER A 275 3.16 2.02 6.40
C SER A 275 3.69 1.88 4.97
N PRO A 276 3.20 0.94 4.15
CA PRO A 276 3.66 0.73 2.78
C PRO A 276 3.34 1.92 1.85
N SER A 277 2.28 2.67 2.14
CA SER A 277 2.00 3.94 1.48
C SER A 277 2.57 5.07 2.32
N ARG A 278 3.55 5.79 1.78
CA ARG A 278 4.17 6.94 2.44
C ARG A 278 3.20 8.11 2.51
N MET A 279 2.50 8.39 1.40
CA MET A 279 1.60 9.53 1.29
C MET A 279 0.55 9.35 0.18
N ALA A 280 -0.46 10.24 0.17
CA ALA A 280 -1.35 10.42 -0.96
C ALA A 280 -1.41 11.87 -1.41
N GLY A 281 -1.38 12.09 -2.72
CA GLY A 281 -1.52 13.40 -3.33
C GLY A 281 -2.97 13.87 -3.40
N ARG A 282 -3.19 15.16 -3.20
CA ARG A 282 -4.47 15.87 -3.31
C ARG A 282 -4.26 17.26 -3.91
N VAL A 283 -5.37 17.88 -4.35
CA VAL A 283 -5.38 19.31 -4.69
C VAL A 283 -6.41 20.01 -3.82
N ALA A 284 -6.01 21.12 -3.19
CA ALA A 284 -6.93 21.94 -2.41
C ALA A 284 -7.89 22.67 -3.37
N THR A 285 -9.21 22.48 -3.19
CA THR A 285 -10.23 23.10 -4.04
C THR A 285 -10.61 24.51 -3.57
N ARG A 286 -10.24 24.88 -2.35
CA ARG A 286 -10.48 26.17 -1.70
C ARG A 286 -9.37 26.43 -0.70
N ASP A 287 -9.26 27.67 -0.21
CA ASP A 287 -8.40 27.98 0.91
C ASP A 287 -8.82 27.18 2.15
N VAL A 288 -7.82 26.61 2.85
CA VAL A 288 -8.07 25.80 4.06
C VAL A 288 -7.00 26.06 5.12
N GLU A 289 -7.43 26.15 6.37
CA GLU A 289 -6.53 26.34 7.51
C GLU A 289 -5.99 25.01 8.02
N ILE A 290 -4.65 24.93 8.16
CA ILE A 290 -3.93 23.80 8.75
C ILE A 290 -3.05 24.34 9.88
N GLY A 291 -3.51 24.17 11.10
CA GLY A 291 -2.93 24.89 12.25
C GLY A 291 -3.05 26.40 12.05
N ASP A 292 -1.91 27.11 12.14
CA ASP A 292 -1.84 28.57 11.97
C ASP A 292 -1.61 29.00 10.51
N TYR A 293 -1.66 28.08 9.55
CA TYR A 293 -1.30 28.32 8.15
C TYR A 293 -2.49 28.17 7.21
N THR A 294 -2.60 29.07 6.21
CA THR A 294 -3.57 28.90 5.13
C THR A 294 -2.92 28.18 3.95
N VAL A 295 -3.48 27.04 3.56
CA VAL A 295 -3.18 26.34 2.30
C VAL A 295 -4.08 26.93 1.23
N PRO A 296 -3.55 27.62 0.20
CA PRO A 296 -4.35 28.25 -0.84
C PRO A 296 -5.07 27.23 -1.75
N ALA A 297 -6.20 27.63 -2.31
CA ALA A 297 -6.86 26.91 -3.39
C ALA A 297 -5.90 26.66 -4.54
N GLY A 298 -5.99 25.49 -5.17
CA GLY A 298 -5.09 25.05 -6.26
C GLY A 298 -3.76 24.47 -5.78
N SER A 299 -3.44 24.53 -4.47
CA SER A 299 -2.21 23.94 -3.95
C SER A 299 -2.19 22.43 -4.16
N LYS A 300 -1.06 21.90 -4.63
CA LYS A 300 -0.74 20.46 -4.54
C LYS A 300 -0.47 20.12 -3.07
N VAL A 301 -1.06 19.06 -2.56
CA VAL A 301 -0.97 18.67 -1.15
C VAL A 301 -0.57 17.20 -1.04
N GLY A 302 0.47 16.91 -0.25
CA GLY A 302 0.83 15.56 0.16
C GLY A 302 0.33 15.28 1.57
N LEU A 303 -0.56 14.30 1.74
CA LEU A 303 -1.03 13.80 3.04
C LEU A 303 -0.16 12.60 3.44
N MET A 304 0.71 12.75 4.44
CA MET A 304 1.77 11.80 4.78
C MET A 304 1.30 10.76 5.79
N PHE A 305 0.94 9.57 5.32
CA PHE A 305 0.41 8.48 6.17
C PHE A 305 1.48 7.92 7.11
N ALA A 306 2.69 7.62 6.56
CA ALA A 306 3.77 7.02 7.33
C ALA A 306 4.22 7.91 8.50
N ALA A 307 4.40 9.21 8.24
CA ALA A 307 4.73 10.18 9.28
C ALA A 307 3.63 10.33 10.33
N ALA A 308 2.36 10.40 9.89
CA ALA A 308 1.20 10.55 10.77
C ALA A 308 0.98 9.31 11.66
N ASN A 309 1.25 8.12 11.14
CA ASN A 309 1.19 6.87 11.92
C ASN A 309 2.28 6.76 12.99
N ARG A 310 3.21 7.70 13.01
CA ARG A 310 4.30 7.81 13.98
C ARG A 310 4.27 9.13 14.75
N ASP A 311 3.18 9.89 14.66
CA ASP A 311 3.04 11.17 15.37
C ASP A 311 2.94 10.95 16.89
N PRO A 312 3.94 11.40 17.70
CA PRO A 312 3.94 11.20 19.14
C PRO A 312 2.86 12.02 19.87
N ARG A 313 2.20 12.96 19.17
CA ARG A 313 1.04 13.70 19.70
C ARG A 313 -0.20 12.81 19.78
N TYR A 314 -0.23 11.77 18.96
CA TYR A 314 -1.34 10.84 18.86
C TYR A 314 -1.01 9.43 19.37
N TRP A 315 0.19 8.91 19.01
CA TRP A 315 0.63 7.56 19.35
C TRP A 315 1.61 7.56 20.51
N ASP A 316 1.30 6.86 21.59
CA ASP A 316 2.25 6.57 22.67
C ASP A 316 3.35 5.64 22.17
N ALA A 317 4.64 6.00 22.43
CA ALA A 317 5.81 5.25 21.95
C ALA A 317 5.64 4.78 20.50
N PRO A 318 5.55 5.70 19.50
CA PRO A 318 5.19 5.37 18.13
C PRO A 318 6.20 4.46 17.42
N ASP A 319 7.43 4.40 17.91
CA ASP A 319 8.53 3.59 17.36
C ASP A 319 8.49 2.14 17.82
N ASP A 320 7.80 1.86 18.93
CA ASP A 320 7.62 0.52 19.43
C ASP A 320 6.56 -0.22 18.60
N TYR A 321 6.87 -1.45 18.24
CA TYR A 321 5.88 -2.39 17.71
C TYR A 321 5.20 -3.10 18.89
N ARG A 322 3.89 -2.98 19.01
CA ARG A 322 3.13 -3.50 20.16
C ARG A 322 1.87 -4.23 19.72
N LEU A 323 1.79 -5.51 20.03
CA LEU A 323 0.66 -6.38 19.68
C LEU A 323 -0.68 -5.97 20.33
N ASP A 324 -0.62 -5.26 21.44
CA ASP A 324 -1.79 -4.79 22.22
C ASP A 324 -2.22 -3.37 21.86
N ARG A 325 -1.57 -2.73 20.88
CA ARG A 325 -1.91 -1.37 20.44
C ARG A 325 -3.28 -1.32 19.79
N ASP A 326 -4.05 -0.30 20.15
CA ASP A 326 -5.30 0.02 19.45
C ASP A 326 -4.99 0.75 18.13
N THR A 327 -5.06 0.02 17.01
CA THR A 327 -4.74 0.51 15.67
C THR A 327 -5.94 1.03 14.89
N ARG A 328 -7.13 1.20 15.49
CA ARG A 328 -8.37 1.60 14.80
C ARG A 328 -8.26 2.93 14.05
N HIS A 329 -7.40 3.81 14.51
CA HIS A 329 -7.14 5.11 13.90
C HIS A 329 -5.82 5.18 13.11
N SER A 330 -5.20 4.03 12.84
CA SER A 330 -4.07 3.98 11.92
C SER A 330 -4.50 4.40 10.52
N LEU A 331 -3.65 5.19 9.88
CA LEU A 331 -3.85 5.67 8.51
C LEU A 331 -3.27 4.71 7.46
N GLY A 332 -2.70 3.57 7.88
CA GLY A 332 -2.17 2.56 6.95
C GLY A 332 -3.21 1.99 5.98
N TRP A 333 -4.48 1.94 6.41
CA TRP A 333 -5.60 1.60 5.54
C TRP A 333 -6.21 2.79 4.79
N GLY A 334 -5.60 3.98 4.87
CA GLY A 334 -6.26 5.20 4.46
C GLY A 334 -7.47 5.55 5.36
N TYR A 335 -8.19 6.61 5.01
CA TYR A 335 -9.35 7.07 5.79
C TYR A 335 -10.39 7.73 4.89
N GLY A 336 -11.63 7.92 5.38
CA GLY A 336 -12.69 8.57 4.62
C GLY A 336 -13.14 7.78 3.39
N VAL A 337 -13.53 8.48 2.32
CA VAL A 337 -14.08 7.86 1.10
C VAL A 337 -13.08 6.95 0.40
N HIS A 338 -11.79 7.27 0.49
CA HIS A 338 -10.69 6.48 -0.08
C HIS A 338 -10.08 5.44 0.88
N GLY A 339 -10.68 5.19 2.05
CA GLY A 339 -10.26 4.08 2.91
C GLY A 339 -10.17 2.78 2.11
N CYS A 340 -9.17 1.92 2.41
CA CYS A 340 -8.84 0.75 1.60
C CYS A 340 -10.05 -0.17 1.37
N VAL A 341 -10.43 -0.37 0.10
CA VAL A 341 -11.49 -1.30 -0.30
C VAL A 341 -11.00 -2.76 -0.25
N GLY A 342 -9.70 -2.99 -0.38
CA GLY A 342 -9.05 -4.31 -0.33
C GLY A 342 -8.76 -4.81 1.08
N ARG A 343 -9.14 -4.10 2.14
CA ARG A 343 -8.81 -4.46 3.54
C ARG A 343 -9.18 -5.89 3.91
N VAL A 344 -10.33 -6.38 3.45
CA VAL A 344 -10.77 -7.75 3.76
C VAL A 344 -9.85 -8.76 3.09
N LEU A 345 -9.55 -8.56 1.80
CA LEU A 345 -8.65 -9.41 1.03
C LEU A 345 -7.26 -9.48 1.68
N ALA A 346 -6.59 -8.32 1.84
CA ALA A 346 -5.25 -8.26 2.42
C ALA A 346 -5.19 -8.84 3.84
N THR A 347 -6.25 -8.67 4.65
CA THR A 347 -6.34 -9.28 5.97
C THR A 347 -6.42 -10.82 5.89
N MET A 348 -7.17 -11.38 4.93
CA MET A 348 -7.27 -12.83 4.74
C MET A 348 -5.94 -13.42 4.24
N GLU A 349 -5.28 -12.78 3.30
CA GLU A 349 -3.94 -13.17 2.83
C GLU A 349 -2.93 -13.17 3.99
N ALA A 350 -2.90 -12.07 4.76
CA ALA A 350 -2.01 -11.95 5.91
C ALA A 350 -2.30 -13.00 6.99
N GLN A 351 -3.56 -13.25 7.31
CA GLN A 351 -3.93 -14.26 8.30
C GLN A 351 -3.52 -15.67 7.86
N ALA A 352 -3.58 -15.98 6.57
CA ALA A 352 -3.15 -17.28 6.07
C ALA A 352 -1.63 -17.45 6.15
N LEU A 353 -0.86 -16.53 5.56
CA LEU A 353 0.61 -16.65 5.55
C LEU A 353 1.21 -16.44 6.93
N LEU A 354 0.92 -15.30 7.56
CA LEU A 354 1.52 -14.95 8.86
C LEU A 354 1.02 -15.88 9.97
N GLY A 355 -0.22 -16.37 9.87
CA GLY A 355 -0.76 -17.39 10.79
C GLY A 355 -0.02 -18.72 10.67
N GLU A 356 0.32 -19.14 9.47
CA GLU A 356 1.10 -20.35 9.23
C GLU A 356 2.54 -20.20 9.73
N ILE A 357 3.16 -19.01 9.55
CA ILE A 357 4.47 -18.68 10.11
C ILE A 357 4.43 -18.75 11.63
N VAL A 358 3.47 -18.10 12.29
CA VAL A 358 3.32 -18.09 13.76
C VAL A 358 3.14 -19.52 14.32
N ARG A 359 2.53 -20.40 13.55
CA ARG A 359 2.31 -21.80 13.94
C ARG A 359 3.58 -22.66 13.86
N GLN A 360 4.43 -22.44 12.83
CA GLN A 360 5.57 -23.32 12.51
C GLN A 360 6.93 -22.77 12.93
N VAL A 361 7.08 -21.44 13.00
CA VAL A 361 8.36 -20.78 13.24
C VAL A 361 8.47 -20.39 14.71
N GLU A 362 9.54 -20.83 15.38
CA GLU A 362 9.76 -20.54 16.80
C GLU A 362 10.32 -19.15 17.05
N SER A 363 11.25 -18.73 16.21
CA SER A 363 11.84 -17.39 16.30
C SER A 363 12.25 -16.90 14.91
N ILE A 364 12.34 -15.57 14.77
CA ILE A 364 12.76 -14.88 13.57
C ILE A 364 13.93 -13.99 13.93
N GLU A 365 15.00 -14.04 13.13
CA GLU A 365 16.22 -13.25 13.34
C GLU A 365 16.56 -12.48 12.07
N LEU A 366 17.10 -11.25 12.21
CA LEU A 366 17.65 -10.55 11.06
C LEU A 366 18.92 -11.25 10.59
N ALA A 367 19.04 -11.50 9.29
CA ALA A 367 20.20 -12.18 8.68
C ALA A 367 21.00 -11.28 7.72
N GLY A 368 20.62 -10.01 7.59
CA GLY A 368 21.30 -9.06 6.71
C GLY A 368 20.70 -7.64 6.77
N PRO A 369 21.25 -6.72 5.98
CA PRO A 369 20.83 -5.33 5.99
C PRO A 369 19.43 -5.17 5.37
N TYR A 370 18.74 -4.13 5.84
CA TYR A 370 17.53 -3.59 5.23
C TYR A 370 17.90 -2.82 3.96
N GLU A 371 17.23 -3.12 2.85
CA GLU A 371 17.33 -2.35 1.63
C GLU A 371 15.97 -1.67 1.36
N PRO A 372 15.90 -0.33 1.36
CA PRO A 372 14.64 0.39 1.17
C PRO A 372 14.15 0.33 -0.27
N TRP A 373 12.85 0.31 -0.45
CA TRP A 373 12.21 0.48 -1.74
C TRP A 373 12.34 1.93 -2.22
N MET A 374 12.94 2.12 -3.39
CA MET A 374 13.29 3.44 -3.92
C MET A 374 12.13 4.04 -4.71
N THR A 375 11.06 4.43 -4.00
CA THR A 375 9.88 5.10 -4.56
C THR A 375 9.47 6.30 -3.69
N THR A 376 8.95 7.36 -4.31
CA THR A 376 8.63 8.61 -3.63
C THR A 376 7.35 8.53 -2.79
N VAL A 377 6.37 7.70 -3.20
CA VAL A 377 5.04 7.59 -2.57
C VAL A 377 4.81 6.27 -1.85
N GLY A 378 5.64 5.27 -2.11
CA GLY A 378 5.69 4.03 -1.35
C GLY A 378 6.74 4.08 -0.25
N HIS A 379 6.72 3.09 0.66
CA HIS A 379 7.68 2.95 1.75
C HIS A 379 7.77 1.48 2.20
N GLY A 380 8.96 1.04 2.58
CA GLY A 380 9.19 -0.30 3.09
C GLY A 380 10.44 -0.94 2.49
N PRO A 381 10.71 -2.22 2.77
CA PRO A 381 11.84 -2.95 2.20
C PRO A 381 11.57 -3.39 0.76
N ILE A 382 12.62 -3.32 -0.08
CA ILE A 382 12.72 -4.14 -1.30
C ILE A 382 13.43 -5.46 -1.00
N ARG A 383 14.24 -5.48 0.07
CA ARG A 383 14.96 -6.65 0.55
C ARG A 383 15.18 -6.60 2.06
N GLN A 384 14.90 -7.71 2.76
CA GLN A 384 15.18 -7.90 4.17
C GLN A 384 15.51 -9.38 4.47
N PRO A 385 16.82 -9.74 4.49
CA PRO A 385 17.23 -11.08 4.85
C PRO A 385 16.88 -11.42 6.30
N ILE A 386 16.24 -12.57 6.51
CA ILE A 386 15.86 -13.10 7.81
C ILE A 386 16.20 -14.58 7.90
N LYS A 387 16.29 -15.08 9.13
CA LYS A 387 16.33 -16.51 9.42
C LYS A 387 15.03 -16.91 10.10
N LEU A 388 14.40 -17.95 9.60
CA LEU A 388 13.22 -18.58 10.16
C LEU A 388 13.64 -19.85 10.92
N ASN A 389 13.54 -19.84 12.24
CA ASN A 389 13.86 -21.00 13.06
C ASN A 389 12.58 -21.81 13.25
N PHE A 390 12.45 -22.91 12.53
CA PHE A 390 11.30 -23.81 12.61
C PHE A 390 11.36 -24.68 13.86
N GLY A 391 10.18 -24.96 14.48
CA GLY A 391 10.02 -25.85 15.60
C GLY A 391 9.69 -27.29 15.22
#